data_2f75ffbe291f63c36bfbc37549b4eafd
#
_entry.id   2f75ffbe291f63c36bfbc37549b4eafd
#
_cell.length_a   1.000
_cell.length_b   1.000
_cell.length_c   1.000
_cell.angle_alpha   90.00
_cell.angle_beta   90.00
_cell.angle_gamma   90.00
#
_symmetry.space_group_name_H-M   'P 1'
#
loop_
_entity.id
_entity.type
_entity.pdbx_description
1 polymer ?
#
loop_
_entity_poly.entity_id
_entity_poly.type
_entity_poly.pdbx_seq_one_letter_code
_entity_poly.pdbx_strand_id
1 'polypeptide(L)'
;LQNPNALFGIVQGGMFEHLRDESLEGLKAIGFDGYAIGGLSVGEPKEEMMKILDHLQDSYAEDKPRYLMGVGTPEDLVEGVKRGIDMFDCVMPTRNARNGWLFTRYGDISLETLNISMTSVRSTRVATATAVATSPAPTCTICRRSMRFSAPD
;
A
#
# COMPACT_ATOMS: atom_id res chain seq x y z
N LEU A 1 -2.75 -33.03 -9.59
CA LEU A 1 -3.22 -31.68 -10.00
C LEU A 1 -2.14 -30.71 -9.63
N GLN A 2 -1.43 -30.14 -10.62
CA GLN A 2 -0.52 -29.04 -10.37
C GLN A 2 -1.35 -27.80 -10.06
N ASN A 3 -1.16 -27.21 -8.88
CA ASN A 3 -1.78 -25.94 -8.52
C ASN A 3 -1.02 -24.81 -9.24
N PRO A 4 -1.65 -24.01 -10.11
CA PRO A 4 -0.98 -22.93 -10.82
C PRO A 4 -0.76 -21.68 -9.96
N ASN A 5 -1.29 -21.66 -8.72
CA ASN A 5 -1.18 -20.52 -7.84
C ASN A 5 0.18 -20.48 -7.12
N ALA A 6 0.79 -19.29 -7.04
CA ALA A 6 2.00 -19.07 -6.26
C ALA A 6 1.71 -19.10 -4.76
N LEU A 7 2.62 -19.66 -3.99
CA LEU A 7 2.56 -19.68 -2.53
C LEU A 7 3.66 -18.80 -1.94
N PHE A 8 3.28 -17.87 -1.06
CA PHE A 8 4.21 -16.97 -0.40
C PHE A 8 4.45 -17.38 1.05
N GLY A 9 5.72 -17.41 1.46
CA GLY A 9 6.13 -17.52 2.86
C GLY A 9 6.07 -16.14 3.52
N ILE A 10 5.46 -16.02 4.72
CA ILE A 10 5.33 -14.74 5.42
C ILE A 10 6.37 -14.65 6.53
N VAL A 11 7.34 -13.76 6.37
CA VAL A 11 8.37 -13.44 7.36
C VAL A 11 7.74 -12.67 8.52
N GLN A 12 7.89 -13.19 9.72
CA GLN A 12 7.42 -12.59 10.97
C GLN A 12 8.61 -12.36 11.92
N GLY A 13 8.40 -11.70 13.07
CA GLY A 13 9.46 -11.44 14.06
C GLY A 13 9.35 -10.08 14.74
N GLY A 14 8.22 -9.36 14.55
CA GLY A 14 8.03 -8.01 15.11
C GLY A 14 9.12 -7.05 14.66
N MET A 15 9.64 -6.23 15.57
CA MET A 15 10.74 -5.28 15.34
C MET A 15 12.12 -5.87 15.70
N PHE A 16 12.23 -7.20 15.83
CA PHE A 16 13.47 -7.87 16.24
C PHE A 16 14.18 -8.47 15.02
N GLU A 17 15.30 -7.89 14.63
CA GLU A 17 16.08 -8.27 13.44
C GLU A 17 16.42 -9.78 13.46
N HIS A 18 16.96 -10.29 14.56
CA HIS A 18 17.34 -11.70 14.69
C HIS A 18 16.16 -12.69 14.53
N LEU A 19 14.95 -12.32 14.98
CA LEU A 19 13.76 -13.15 14.78
C LEU A 19 13.27 -13.11 13.32
N ARG A 20 13.45 -11.98 12.67
CA ARG A 20 13.19 -11.84 11.23
C ARG A 20 14.13 -12.70 10.40
N ASP A 21 15.41 -12.71 10.74
CA ASP A 21 16.42 -13.56 10.09
C ASP A 21 16.10 -15.04 10.27
N GLU A 22 15.80 -15.48 11.51
CA GLU A 22 15.42 -16.86 11.81
C GLU A 22 14.16 -17.26 11.01
N SER A 23 13.15 -16.40 10.96
CA SER A 23 11.92 -16.63 10.20
C SER A 23 12.21 -16.75 8.70
N LEU A 24 13.00 -15.84 8.14
CA LEU A 24 13.32 -15.85 6.71
C LEU A 24 14.13 -17.08 6.32
N GLU A 25 15.15 -17.45 7.10
CA GLU A 25 15.96 -18.65 6.83
C GLU A 25 15.13 -19.94 6.91
N GLY A 26 14.24 -20.05 7.90
CA GLY A 26 13.32 -21.17 8.00
C GLY A 26 12.38 -21.27 6.79
N LEU A 27 11.85 -20.14 6.32
CA LEU A 27 11.00 -20.11 5.13
C LEU A 27 11.77 -20.42 3.85
N LYS A 28 13.02 -19.94 3.70
CA LYS A 28 13.90 -20.30 2.58
C LYS A 28 14.19 -21.79 2.53
N ALA A 29 14.41 -22.43 3.68
CA ALA A 29 14.65 -23.86 3.75
C ALA A 29 13.44 -24.70 3.30
N ILE A 30 12.21 -24.20 3.51
CA ILE A 30 10.97 -24.81 3.01
C ILE A 30 10.85 -24.61 1.49
N GLY A 31 11.16 -23.41 0.99
CA GLY A 31 11.05 -23.01 -0.41
C GLY A 31 9.64 -22.54 -0.78
N PHE A 32 9.54 -21.27 -1.19
CA PHE A 32 8.31 -20.63 -1.63
C PHE A 32 8.49 -19.94 -2.98
N ASP A 33 7.38 -19.63 -3.65
CA ASP A 33 7.38 -18.90 -4.92
C ASP A 33 7.72 -17.42 -4.73
N GLY A 34 7.47 -16.87 -3.54
CA GLY A 34 7.80 -15.52 -3.13
C GLY A 34 7.80 -15.37 -1.61
N TYR A 35 8.21 -14.21 -1.12
CA TYR A 35 8.27 -13.93 0.31
C TYR A 35 7.53 -12.64 0.64
N ALA A 36 6.67 -12.71 1.66
CA ALA A 36 5.97 -11.56 2.19
C ALA A 36 6.59 -11.09 3.51
N ILE A 37 6.50 -9.81 3.79
CA ILE A 37 6.90 -9.20 5.06
C ILE A 37 5.62 -8.86 5.80
N GLY A 38 5.32 -9.61 6.84
CA GLY A 38 4.15 -9.41 7.68
C GLY A 38 4.49 -8.75 9.03
N GLY A 39 3.47 -8.35 9.76
CA GLY A 39 3.61 -7.79 11.10
C GLY A 39 4.34 -6.44 11.15
N LEU A 40 4.27 -5.67 10.06
CA LEU A 40 4.64 -4.27 9.98
C LEU A 40 3.40 -3.42 9.66
N SER A 41 3.47 -2.10 9.87
CA SER A 41 2.35 -1.16 9.68
C SER A 41 1.13 -1.47 10.57
N VAL A 42 1.41 -1.92 11.80
CA VAL A 42 0.40 -2.26 12.83
C VAL A 42 0.39 -1.27 14.00
N GLY A 43 1.07 -0.12 13.86
CA GLY A 43 1.12 0.95 14.86
C GLY A 43 2.51 1.36 15.31
N GLU A 44 3.57 0.73 14.81
CA GLU A 44 4.95 1.13 15.04
C GLU A 44 5.28 2.45 14.32
N PRO A 45 6.30 3.20 14.80
CA PRO A 45 6.88 4.34 14.10
C PRO A 45 7.42 3.92 12.73
N LYS A 46 7.29 4.80 11.71
CA LYS A 46 7.78 4.54 10.35
C LYS A 46 9.27 4.20 10.30
N GLU A 47 10.05 4.83 11.16
CA GLU A 47 11.49 4.63 11.26
C GLU A 47 11.84 3.18 11.64
N GLU A 48 11.07 2.57 12.53
CA GLU A 48 11.25 1.17 12.92
C GLU A 48 10.91 0.22 11.76
N MET A 49 9.83 0.49 11.05
CA MET A 49 9.48 -0.27 9.84
C MET A 49 10.61 -0.18 8.80
N MET A 50 11.11 1.03 8.51
CA MET A 50 12.19 1.24 7.54
C MET A 50 13.48 0.53 7.96
N LYS A 51 13.83 0.55 9.26
CA LYS A 51 14.97 -0.16 9.80
C LYS A 51 14.90 -1.68 9.55
N ILE A 52 13.73 -2.29 9.74
CA ILE A 52 13.54 -3.71 9.45
C ILE A 52 13.65 -3.99 7.96
N LEU A 53 13.12 -3.11 7.10
CA LEU A 53 13.23 -3.27 5.65
C LEU A 53 14.68 -3.12 5.18
N ASP A 54 15.44 -2.16 5.73
CA ASP A 54 16.87 -1.98 5.46
C ASP A 54 17.68 -3.22 5.88
N HIS A 55 17.35 -3.81 7.03
CA HIS A 55 18.01 -5.02 7.51
C HIS A 55 17.76 -6.23 6.60
N LEU A 56 16.53 -6.39 6.12
CA LEU A 56 16.13 -7.55 5.34
C LEU A 56 16.46 -7.46 3.84
N GLN A 57 16.72 -6.25 3.30
CA GLN A 57 16.80 -6.03 1.85
C GLN A 57 17.79 -6.95 1.13
N ASP A 58 18.96 -7.21 1.76
CA ASP A 58 20.03 -8.02 1.19
C ASP A 58 19.88 -9.52 1.51
N SER A 59 18.94 -9.87 2.38
CA SER A 59 18.72 -11.24 2.84
C SER A 59 17.75 -12.04 1.98
N TYR A 60 16.93 -11.40 1.15
CA TYR A 60 15.99 -12.06 0.25
C TYR A 60 16.70 -12.62 -0.99
N ALA A 61 16.14 -13.71 -1.52
CA ALA A 61 16.54 -14.22 -2.83
C ALA A 61 16.19 -13.20 -3.93
N GLU A 62 17.15 -12.91 -4.82
CA GLU A 62 16.97 -11.91 -5.90
C GLU A 62 15.95 -12.33 -6.96
N ASP A 63 15.77 -13.65 -7.13
CA ASP A 63 14.88 -14.27 -8.13
C ASP A 63 13.44 -14.48 -7.63
N LYS A 64 13.11 -14.01 -6.42
CA LYS A 64 11.78 -14.19 -5.81
C LYS A 64 11.09 -12.87 -5.54
N PRO A 65 9.78 -12.75 -5.86
CA PRO A 65 9.03 -11.54 -5.57
C PRO A 65 8.89 -11.30 -4.06
N ARG A 66 8.96 -10.02 -3.67
CA ARG A 66 8.89 -9.55 -2.29
C ARG A 66 7.63 -8.72 -2.09
N TYR A 67 6.83 -9.10 -1.12
CA TYR A 67 5.54 -8.50 -0.86
C TYR A 67 5.49 -7.87 0.53
N LEU A 68 5.31 -6.55 0.61
CA LEU A 68 5.11 -5.83 1.87
C LEU A 68 3.62 -5.67 2.16
N MET A 69 3.16 -6.35 3.20
CA MET A 69 1.75 -6.45 3.55
C MET A 69 1.23 -5.21 4.29
N GLY A 70 0.06 -4.72 3.89
CA GLY A 70 -0.67 -3.66 4.60
C GLY A 70 -0.11 -2.25 4.45
N VAL A 71 0.83 -2.02 3.56
CA VAL A 71 1.49 -0.73 3.28
C VAL A 71 1.09 -0.22 1.90
N GLY A 72 0.74 1.04 1.60
CA GLY A 72 0.60 2.15 2.47
C GLY A 72 0.42 3.50 1.80
N THR A 73 1.08 4.49 2.37
CA THR A 73 1.10 5.84 1.81
C THR A 73 1.98 5.93 0.56
N PRO A 74 1.82 6.97 -0.29
CA PRO A 74 2.68 7.14 -1.46
C PRO A 74 4.18 7.14 -1.14
N GLU A 75 4.56 7.75 -0.02
CA GLU A 75 5.94 7.79 0.46
C GLU A 75 6.44 6.38 0.84
N ASP A 76 5.61 5.63 1.56
CA ASP A 76 5.95 4.27 2.00
C ASP A 76 6.14 3.32 0.80
N LEU A 77 5.36 3.50 -0.28
CA LEU A 77 5.53 2.74 -1.52
C LEU A 77 6.88 3.04 -2.17
N VAL A 78 7.26 4.32 -2.26
CA VAL A 78 8.56 4.73 -2.83
C VAL A 78 9.71 4.19 -2.00
N GLU A 79 9.63 4.33 -0.67
CA GLU A 79 10.66 3.83 0.23
C GLU A 79 10.76 2.29 0.23
N GLY A 80 9.62 1.60 0.08
CA GLY A 80 9.59 0.15 -0.08
C GLY A 80 10.24 -0.32 -1.39
N VAL A 81 9.90 0.32 -2.52
CA VAL A 81 10.50 0.00 -3.83
C VAL A 81 12.02 0.23 -3.82
N LYS A 82 12.52 1.30 -3.19
CA LYS A 82 13.96 1.53 -3.02
C LYS A 82 14.67 0.38 -2.30
N ARG A 83 13.96 -0.34 -1.43
CA ARG A 83 14.46 -1.50 -0.67
C ARG A 83 14.13 -2.83 -1.32
N GLY A 84 13.72 -2.81 -2.59
CA GLY A 84 13.48 -3.99 -3.40
C GLY A 84 12.15 -4.68 -3.16
N ILE A 85 11.14 -4.00 -2.68
CA ILE A 85 9.78 -4.53 -2.57
C ILE A 85 9.08 -4.42 -3.93
N ASP A 86 8.42 -5.50 -4.36
CA ASP A 86 7.77 -5.63 -5.66
C ASP A 86 6.24 -5.48 -5.56
N MET A 87 5.65 -5.85 -4.43
CA MET A 87 4.19 -5.94 -4.26
C MET A 87 3.75 -5.29 -2.97
N PHE A 88 2.57 -4.66 -3.02
CA PHE A 88 1.94 -3.99 -1.87
C PHE A 88 0.44 -4.19 -1.88
N ASP A 89 -0.18 -4.17 -0.71
CA ASP A 89 -1.61 -3.97 -0.53
C ASP A 89 -1.88 -2.94 0.55
N CYS A 90 -2.93 -2.16 0.40
CA CYS A 90 -3.38 -1.26 1.46
C CYS A 90 -4.84 -0.86 1.28
N VAL A 91 -5.58 -0.81 2.37
CA VAL A 91 -6.97 -0.30 2.37
C VAL A 91 -7.04 1.23 2.28
N MET A 92 -5.93 1.92 2.55
CA MET A 92 -5.89 3.39 2.66
C MET A 92 -6.36 4.11 1.39
N PRO A 93 -5.94 3.75 0.16
CA PRO A 93 -6.39 4.44 -1.05
C PRO A 93 -7.91 4.39 -1.21
N THR A 94 -8.54 3.24 -0.99
CA THR A 94 -9.98 3.07 -1.10
C THR A 94 -10.72 3.71 0.07
N ARG A 95 -10.18 3.65 1.27
CA ARG A 95 -10.71 4.33 2.46
C ARG A 95 -10.69 5.85 2.26
N ASN A 96 -9.57 6.40 1.83
CA ASN A 96 -9.40 7.81 1.58
C ASN A 96 -10.34 8.30 0.46
N ALA A 97 -10.45 7.55 -0.63
CA ALA A 97 -11.38 7.88 -1.71
C ALA A 97 -12.83 7.96 -1.24
N ARG A 98 -13.29 7.02 -0.39
CA ARG A 98 -14.64 7.06 0.21
C ARG A 98 -14.87 8.30 1.09
N ASN A 99 -13.83 8.77 1.76
CA ASN A 99 -13.87 9.95 2.62
C ASN A 99 -13.57 11.25 1.86
N GLY A 100 -13.39 11.19 0.53
CA GLY A 100 -13.07 12.35 -0.28
C GLY A 100 -11.66 12.91 -0.03
N TRP A 101 -10.73 12.05 0.39
CA TRP A 101 -9.33 12.40 0.62
C TRP A 101 -8.48 11.90 -0.54
N LEU A 102 -7.65 12.77 -1.10
CA LEU A 102 -6.82 12.49 -2.28
C LEU A 102 -5.35 12.77 -1.98
N PHE A 103 -4.50 11.83 -2.34
CA PHE A 103 -3.05 12.05 -2.38
C PHE A 103 -2.66 12.75 -3.66
N THR A 104 -1.85 13.80 -3.56
CA THR A 104 -1.35 14.53 -4.73
C THR A 104 0.14 14.82 -4.59
N ARG A 105 0.79 15.20 -5.71
CA ARG A 105 2.21 15.60 -5.69
C ARG A 105 2.50 16.84 -4.83
N TYR A 106 1.48 17.58 -4.42
CA TYR A 106 1.60 18.78 -3.62
C TYR A 106 1.11 18.62 -2.18
N GLY A 107 0.76 17.38 -1.80
CA GLY A 107 0.20 17.03 -0.52
C GLY A 107 -1.23 16.50 -0.61
N ASP A 108 -1.82 16.27 0.52
CA ASP A 108 -3.15 15.69 0.64
C ASP A 108 -4.24 16.75 0.45
N ILE A 109 -5.30 16.38 -0.25
CA ILE A 109 -6.45 17.25 -0.52
C ILE A 109 -7.72 16.58 0.00
N SER A 110 -8.49 17.33 0.82
CA SER A 110 -9.85 16.94 1.20
C SER A 110 -10.87 17.64 0.31
N LEU A 111 -11.74 16.88 -0.33
CA LEU A 111 -12.84 17.41 -1.15
C LEU A 111 -13.87 18.21 -0.34
N GLU A 112 -13.92 18.01 0.99
CA GLU A 112 -14.78 18.79 1.88
C GLU A 112 -14.26 20.23 2.05
N THR A 113 -12.94 20.37 2.13
CA THR A 113 -12.28 21.67 2.33
C THR A 113 -12.31 22.53 1.06
N LEU A 114 -12.35 21.91 -0.11
CA LEU A 114 -12.19 22.62 -1.38
C LEU A 114 -13.49 23.22 -1.96
N ASN A 115 -14.64 23.05 -1.35
CA ASN A 115 -15.92 23.55 -1.89
C ASN A 115 -16.09 23.31 -3.41
N ILE A 116 -15.64 22.15 -3.89
CA ILE A 116 -15.50 21.78 -5.32
C ILE A 116 -16.88 21.59 -5.99
N SER A 117 -17.99 21.71 -5.28
CA SER A 117 -19.33 21.49 -5.80
C SER A 117 -19.70 22.39 -7.00
N MET A 118 -18.94 23.43 -7.27
CA MET A 118 -19.21 24.43 -8.32
C MET A 118 -18.05 24.64 -9.31
N THR A 119 -16.93 23.96 -9.17
CA THR A 119 -15.77 24.19 -10.06
C THR A 119 -15.75 23.17 -11.21
N SER A 120 -15.87 23.68 -12.46
CA SER A 120 -15.62 22.91 -13.68
C SER A 120 -14.12 22.66 -13.94
N VAL A 121 -13.26 23.03 -13.00
CA VAL A 121 -11.81 22.84 -13.11
C VAL A 121 -11.47 21.39 -12.90
N ARG A 122 -10.91 20.74 -13.91
CA ARG A 122 -10.34 19.42 -13.80
C ARG A 122 -9.24 19.41 -12.73
N SER A 123 -9.38 18.57 -11.71
CA SER A 123 -8.29 18.29 -10.76
C SER A 123 -7.10 17.56 -11.40
N THR A 124 -7.09 17.44 -12.73
CA THR A 124 -6.07 16.74 -13.53
C THR A 124 -4.64 17.24 -13.35
N ARG A 125 -4.45 18.46 -12.89
CA ARG A 125 -3.08 18.94 -12.55
C ARG A 125 -2.52 18.32 -11.29
N VAL A 126 -3.35 17.62 -10.51
CA VAL A 126 -3.04 17.26 -9.13
C VAL A 126 -3.16 15.77 -8.87
N ALA A 127 -3.91 15.01 -9.66
CA ALA A 127 -4.14 13.59 -9.43
C ALA A 127 -3.78 12.73 -10.63
N THR A 128 -3.11 11.62 -10.36
CA THR A 128 -2.71 10.61 -11.37
C THR A 128 -3.69 9.45 -11.49
N ALA A 129 -4.68 9.35 -10.61
CA ALA A 129 -5.69 8.29 -10.70
C ALA A 129 -6.61 8.52 -11.91
N THR A 130 -6.85 7.48 -12.72
CA THR A 130 -7.63 7.54 -13.96
C THR A 130 -9.03 8.12 -13.73
N ALA A 131 -9.71 7.75 -12.65
CA ALA A 131 -11.04 8.26 -12.31
C ALA A 131 -11.09 9.78 -12.07
N VAL A 132 -10.00 10.36 -11.59
CA VAL A 132 -9.86 11.80 -11.33
C VAL A 132 -9.30 12.51 -12.56
N ALA A 133 -8.46 11.85 -13.35
CA ALA A 133 -7.88 12.40 -14.56
C ALA A 133 -8.90 12.62 -15.67
N THR A 134 -9.97 11.81 -15.74
CA THR A 134 -10.97 11.82 -16.81
C THR A 134 -12.31 12.41 -16.41
N SER A 135 -12.59 12.56 -15.11
CA SER A 135 -13.87 13.02 -14.59
C SER A 135 -13.79 14.44 -14.03
N PRO A 136 -14.75 15.32 -14.31
CA PRO A 136 -14.85 16.61 -13.65
C PRO A 136 -15.17 16.44 -12.16
N ALA A 137 -14.77 17.41 -11.33
CA ALA A 137 -14.96 17.38 -9.89
C ALA A 137 -16.38 16.99 -9.38
N PRO A 138 -17.48 17.40 -10.05
CA PRO A 138 -18.84 16.95 -9.69
C PRO A 138 -19.02 15.44 -9.74
N THR A 139 -18.38 14.76 -10.70
CA THR A 139 -18.45 13.31 -10.85
C THR A 139 -17.79 12.59 -9.66
N CYS A 140 -16.67 13.12 -9.14
CA CYS A 140 -16.04 12.60 -7.91
C CYS A 140 -16.98 12.71 -6.70
N THR A 141 -17.77 13.79 -6.60
CA THR A 141 -18.76 13.97 -5.52
C THR A 141 -19.90 12.95 -5.63
N ILE A 142 -20.32 12.61 -6.86
CA ILE A 142 -21.35 11.58 -7.11
C ILE A 142 -20.81 10.20 -6.70
N CYS A 143 -19.58 9.85 -7.11
CA CYS A 143 -18.94 8.60 -6.68
C CYS A 143 -18.85 8.48 -5.16
N ARG A 144 -18.48 9.55 -4.47
CA ARG A 144 -18.45 9.59 -3.00
C ARG A 144 -19.85 9.31 -2.38
N ARG A 145 -20.91 9.87 -2.94
CA ARG A 145 -22.30 9.64 -2.46
C ARG A 145 -22.75 8.22 -2.73
N SER A 146 -22.45 7.67 -3.90
CA SER A 146 -22.83 6.29 -4.26
C SER A 146 -22.15 5.25 -3.36
N MET A 147 -20.90 5.47 -2.96
CA MET A 147 -20.16 4.54 -2.10
C MET A 147 -20.65 4.51 -0.64
N ARG A 148 -21.44 5.50 -0.19
CA ARG A 148 -22.04 5.50 1.15
C ARG A 148 -23.25 4.56 1.31
N PHE A 149 -23.81 4.05 0.22
CA PHE A 149 -25.04 3.25 0.22
C PHE A 149 -24.82 1.74 0.22
N SER A 150 -23.61 1.25 0.35
CA SER A 150 -23.31 -0.18 0.30
C SER A 150 -22.78 -0.74 1.63
N ALA A 151 -23.21 -0.22 2.76
CA ALA A 151 -23.11 -0.94 4.02
C ALA A 151 -24.40 -1.72 4.21
N PRO A 152 -24.41 -3.05 4.25
CA PRO A 152 -25.57 -3.80 4.72
C PRO A 152 -25.73 -3.54 6.23
N ASP A 153 -26.99 -3.37 6.65
CA ASP A 153 -27.41 -3.39 8.05
C ASP A 153 -27.05 -4.72 8.72
#